data_b3da39a6208bf99cdca4da4913f9425b
#
_entry.id   b3da39a6208bf99cdca4da4913f9425b
#
_cell.length_a   1.000
_cell.length_b   1.000
_cell.length_c   1.000
_cell.angle_alpha   90.00
_cell.angle_beta   90.00
_cell.angle_gamma   90.00
#
_symmetry.space_group_name_H-M   'P 1'
#
loop_
_entity.id
_entity.type
_entity.pdbx_description
1 polymer ?
#
loop_
_entity_poly.entity_id
_entity_poly.type
_entity_poly.pdbx_seq_one_letter_code
_entity_poly.pdbx_strand_id
1 'polypeptide(L)'
;MRKVLLAASAAALLAVGPAGAQNKSIKIGFISTFSGPVAVIGNDMRNSFELALDHMGRKMGGLPVEVIYEDDGFKPEVGKQKTDKLIESDKVDFIVGYIWSNVLLASMKSAVDSKTFLITSNAGPHQIAGEQCSPFIFSTSWQNDQTPQAMGHYMNQKEVKTAFLIGPNYAAGKDMLGGVASTFKGKIVGQELTKWPDQLDFSAELAKAKAEKPDAIFVFYPGKAGVQFLSQYAQSGLKGQIPLYTAFTIDELSLPLQKDLALGVPGAQEWVNDLPNETNKKFVADYIKKYPGLRPSFYGAQTYDAANLVASAVAATKGNLSDKAAVQKALEKADFKSVRGKFRFNTNHIPIQNFYLQEAVKDQDGNFVLKTVATIVEENQDRFVTQCHMK
;
A
#
# COMPACT_ATOMS: atom_id res chain seq x y z
N MET A 1 19.06 34.75 87.33
CA MET A 1 17.89 34.78 86.40
C MET A 1 18.40 34.49 85.00
N ARG A 2 18.32 33.25 84.56
CA ARG A 2 18.76 32.81 83.20
C ARG A 2 17.53 32.77 82.28
N LYS A 3 17.59 33.56 81.19
CA LYS A 3 16.59 33.56 80.14
C LYS A 3 16.98 32.48 79.12
N VAL A 4 16.11 31.48 78.94
CA VAL A 4 16.23 30.45 77.92
C VAL A 4 15.52 30.99 76.68
N LEU A 5 16.26 31.12 75.58
CA LEU A 5 15.73 31.40 74.25
C LEU A 5 15.40 30.03 73.53
N LEU A 6 14.12 29.80 73.25
CA LEU A 6 13.68 28.73 72.36
C LEU A 6 13.80 29.22 70.90
N ALA A 7 14.63 28.53 70.13
CA ALA A 7 14.69 28.70 68.71
C ALA A 7 13.69 27.71 68.03
N ALA A 8 12.69 28.28 67.38
CA ALA A 8 11.72 27.50 66.57
C ALA A 8 12.32 27.26 65.19
N SER A 9 12.65 26.04 64.85
CA SER A 9 13.08 25.62 63.51
C SER A 9 11.83 25.34 62.66
N ALA A 10 11.56 26.23 61.67
CA ALA A 10 10.53 26.02 60.67
C ALA A 10 11.07 25.06 59.59
N ALA A 11 10.56 23.84 59.57
CA ALA A 11 10.81 22.87 58.48
C ALA A 11 9.98 23.26 57.25
N ALA A 12 10.62 23.77 56.22
CA ALA A 12 9.99 24.00 54.92
C ALA A 12 9.80 22.65 54.21
N LEU A 13 8.57 22.16 54.17
CA LEU A 13 8.15 21.06 53.33
C LEU A 13 8.11 21.57 51.86
N LEU A 14 9.13 21.28 51.10
CA LEU A 14 9.12 21.36 49.64
C LEU A 14 8.09 20.34 49.09
N ALA A 15 6.88 20.82 48.76
CA ALA A 15 5.92 20.05 48.00
C ALA A 15 6.48 19.84 46.60
N VAL A 16 7.10 18.67 46.35
CA VAL A 16 7.39 18.17 44.99
C VAL A 16 6.03 17.91 44.36
N GLY A 17 5.51 18.87 43.61
CA GLY A 17 4.34 18.66 42.76
C GLY A 17 4.62 17.53 41.80
N PRO A 18 3.59 16.73 41.40
CA PRO A 18 3.80 15.70 40.41
C PRO A 18 4.34 16.37 39.15
N ALA A 19 5.56 15.95 38.74
CA ALA A 19 6.11 16.32 37.43
C ALA A 19 5.00 15.99 36.41
N GLY A 20 4.48 16.99 35.72
CA GLY A 20 3.40 16.85 34.77
C GLY A 20 3.77 15.70 33.81
N ALA A 21 2.99 14.62 33.86
CA ALA A 21 3.09 13.57 32.87
C ALA A 21 2.87 14.24 31.52
N GLN A 22 3.95 14.49 30.80
CA GLN A 22 3.91 14.99 29.45
C GLN A 22 3.03 13.98 28.69
N ASN A 23 1.83 14.38 28.26
CA ASN A 23 0.89 13.51 27.57
C ASN A 23 1.62 12.91 26.38
N LYS A 24 2.08 11.67 26.53
CA LYS A 24 2.83 10.96 25.50
C LYS A 24 1.90 10.78 24.31
N SER A 25 2.19 11.43 23.20
CA SER A 25 1.53 11.18 21.91
C SER A 25 2.19 10.01 21.20
N ILE A 26 1.45 9.33 20.36
CA ILE A 26 1.98 8.37 19.38
C ILE A 26 2.40 9.17 18.15
N LYS A 27 3.67 9.12 17.79
CA LYS A 27 4.22 9.80 16.62
C LYS A 27 4.32 8.85 15.43
N ILE A 28 3.71 9.21 14.32
CA ILE A 28 3.74 8.42 13.08
C ILE A 28 4.36 9.27 11.98
N GLY A 29 5.45 8.79 11.38
CA GLY A 29 5.99 9.34 10.14
C GLY A 29 5.25 8.72 8.96
N PHE A 30 4.68 9.56 8.10
CA PHE A 30 3.98 9.10 6.92
C PHE A 30 4.71 9.59 5.66
N ILE A 31 5.29 8.64 4.90
CA ILE A 31 6.05 8.93 3.67
C ILE A 31 5.25 8.50 2.45
N SER A 32 5.03 9.41 1.53
CA SER A 32 4.38 9.15 0.25
C SER A 32 4.75 10.21 -0.77
N THR A 33 4.28 10.08 -2.01
CA THR A 33 4.47 11.10 -3.03
C THR A 33 3.28 12.06 -3.03
N PHE A 34 3.49 13.30 -2.55
CA PHE A 34 2.44 14.32 -2.45
C PHE A 34 2.55 15.40 -3.53
N SER A 35 3.59 15.35 -4.36
CA SER A 35 3.85 16.30 -5.43
C SER A 35 3.93 15.64 -6.80
N GLY A 36 3.81 16.45 -7.86
CA GLY A 36 3.94 15.99 -9.24
C GLY A 36 2.75 15.17 -9.76
N PRO A 37 2.92 14.49 -10.92
CA PRO A 37 1.84 13.84 -11.66
C PRO A 37 1.18 12.65 -10.96
N VAL A 38 1.81 12.11 -9.93
CA VAL A 38 1.36 10.92 -9.18
C VAL A 38 0.86 11.26 -7.77
N ALA A 39 0.81 12.55 -7.43
CA ALA A 39 0.34 13.03 -6.12
C ALA A 39 -1.08 12.56 -5.76
N VAL A 40 -1.91 12.24 -6.73
CA VAL A 40 -3.26 11.72 -6.53
C VAL A 40 -3.24 10.42 -5.70
N ILE A 41 -2.24 9.56 -5.91
CA ILE A 41 -2.07 8.31 -5.15
C ILE A 41 -1.72 8.62 -3.69
N GLY A 42 -0.71 9.45 -3.45
CA GLY A 42 -0.31 9.85 -2.09
C GLY A 42 -1.42 10.57 -1.33
N ASN A 43 -2.21 11.39 -2.03
CA ASN A 43 -3.36 12.05 -1.43
C ASN A 43 -4.48 11.08 -1.05
N ASP A 44 -4.77 10.05 -1.87
CA ASP A 44 -5.74 9.02 -1.52
C ASP A 44 -5.28 8.22 -0.28
N MET A 45 -4.00 7.84 -0.23
CA MET A 45 -3.41 7.20 0.95
C MET A 45 -3.53 8.07 2.21
N ARG A 46 -3.16 9.36 2.11
CA ARG A 46 -3.30 10.30 3.23
C ARG A 46 -4.75 10.48 3.66
N ASN A 47 -5.65 10.66 2.73
CA ASN A 47 -7.08 10.84 3.01
C ASN A 47 -7.66 9.64 3.76
N SER A 48 -7.28 8.43 3.36
CA SER A 48 -7.73 7.19 3.99
C SER A 48 -7.11 7.00 5.37
N PHE A 49 -5.84 7.37 5.55
CA PHE A 49 -5.19 7.37 6.87
C PHE A 49 -5.85 8.35 7.83
N GLU A 50 -6.12 9.58 7.38
CA GLU A 50 -6.83 10.62 8.15
C GLU A 50 -8.26 10.21 8.48
N LEU A 51 -8.95 9.50 7.56
CA LEU A 51 -10.28 8.95 7.84
C LEU A 51 -10.23 7.88 8.94
N ALA A 52 -9.22 7.01 8.90
CA ALA A 52 -9.02 6.01 9.96
C ALA A 52 -8.77 6.68 11.31
N LEU A 53 -7.94 7.73 11.37
CA LEU A 53 -7.71 8.52 12.59
C LEU A 53 -9.00 9.16 13.12
N ASP A 54 -9.82 9.70 12.24
CA ASP A 54 -11.11 10.29 12.67
C ASP A 54 -12.05 9.23 13.25
N HIS A 55 -12.11 8.04 12.62
CA HIS A 55 -12.92 6.92 13.12
C HIS A 55 -12.50 6.43 14.51
N MET A 56 -11.23 6.59 14.87
CA MET A 56 -10.72 6.25 16.21
C MET A 56 -10.57 7.47 17.15
N GLY A 57 -11.18 8.62 16.78
CA GLY A 57 -11.16 9.85 17.58
C GLY A 57 -9.75 10.46 17.72
N ARG A 58 -8.89 10.25 16.72
CA ARG A 58 -7.49 10.70 16.67
C ARG A 58 -6.65 10.22 17.85
N LYS A 59 -6.98 9.02 18.35
CA LYS A 59 -6.29 8.36 19.47
C LYS A 59 -6.00 6.90 19.15
N MET A 60 -4.85 6.41 19.57
CA MET A 60 -4.49 5.01 19.53
C MET A 60 -4.16 4.53 20.94
N GLY A 61 -4.83 3.47 21.40
CA GLY A 61 -4.68 3.00 22.79
C GLY A 61 -4.98 4.06 23.85
N GLY A 62 -5.86 5.04 23.54
CA GLY A 62 -6.20 6.18 24.40
C GLY A 62 -5.23 7.37 24.30
N LEU A 63 -4.08 7.23 23.64
CA LEU A 63 -3.08 8.28 23.48
C LEU A 63 -3.34 9.10 22.20
N PRO A 64 -3.15 10.46 22.23
CA PRO A 64 -3.25 11.28 21.04
C PRO A 64 -2.27 10.83 19.96
N VAL A 65 -2.63 11.00 18.69
CA VAL A 65 -1.77 10.69 17.53
C VAL A 65 -1.29 11.99 16.90
N GLU A 66 0.02 12.05 16.65
CA GLU A 66 0.69 13.06 15.84
C GLU A 66 1.20 12.41 14.56
N VAL A 67 0.86 12.96 13.38
CA VAL A 67 1.33 12.45 12.09
C VAL A 67 2.20 13.50 11.43
N ILE A 68 3.41 13.09 11.03
CA ILE A 68 4.37 13.90 10.29
C ILE A 68 4.41 13.38 8.86
N TYR A 69 3.86 14.18 7.94
CA TYR A 69 3.82 13.85 6.52
C TYR A 69 5.08 14.32 5.82
N GLU A 70 5.72 13.42 5.05
CA GLU A 70 6.90 13.72 4.25
C GLU A 70 6.68 13.31 2.80
N ASP A 71 7.03 14.20 1.88
CA ASP A 71 6.95 13.98 0.44
C ASP A 71 8.30 13.42 -0.07
N ASP A 72 8.25 12.22 -0.67
CA ASP A 72 9.42 11.60 -1.29
C ASP A 72 9.72 12.15 -2.70
N GLY A 73 8.80 12.96 -3.25
CA GLY A 73 8.93 13.54 -4.59
C GLY A 73 9.17 12.49 -5.68
N PHE A 74 8.78 11.23 -5.43
CA PHE A 74 9.03 10.09 -6.32
C PHE A 74 10.52 9.75 -6.52
N LYS A 75 11.38 10.08 -5.55
CA LYS A 75 12.84 9.92 -5.62
C LYS A 75 13.37 9.06 -4.47
N PRO A 76 14.08 7.95 -4.76
CA PRO A 76 14.61 7.06 -3.72
C PRO A 76 15.50 7.76 -2.70
N GLU A 77 16.37 8.66 -3.18
CA GLU A 77 17.29 9.42 -2.33
C GLU A 77 16.56 10.39 -1.39
N VAL A 78 15.47 11.03 -1.88
CA VAL A 78 14.65 11.92 -1.07
C VAL A 78 13.85 11.10 -0.05
N GLY A 79 13.25 9.98 -0.47
CA GLY A 79 12.53 9.08 0.44
C GLY A 79 13.44 8.58 1.58
N LYS A 80 14.69 8.19 1.26
CA LYS A 80 15.66 7.81 2.28
C LYS A 80 15.96 8.96 3.23
N GLN A 81 16.27 10.17 2.71
CA GLN A 81 16.55 11.35 3.54
C GLN A 81 15.39 11.69 4.48
N LYS A 82 14.14 11.60 3.98
CA LYS A 82 12.94 11.83 4.77
C LYS A 82 12.74 10.76 5.84
N THR A 83 13.04 9.49 5.52
CA THR A 83 13.03 8.39 6.48
C THR A 83 14.03 8.64 7.61
N ASP A 84 15.27 8.99 7.27
CA ASP A 84 16.31 9.29 8.25
C ASP A 84 15.88 10.46 9.16
N LYS A 85 15.31 11.54 8.61
CA LYS A 85 14.77 12.67 9.38
C LYS A 85 13.69 12.24 10.36
N LEU A 86 12.71 11.45 9.92
CA LEU A 86 11.63 10.95 10.79
C LEU A 86 12.17 10.14 11.96
N ILE A 87 13.19 9.30 11.71
CA ILE A 87 13.83 8.47 12.74
C ILE A 87 14.72 9.30 13.67
N GLU A 88 15.65 10.06 13.11
CA GLU A 88 16.73 10.69 13.87
C GLU A 88 16.32 12.00 14.53
N SER A 89 15.53 12.82 13.83
CA SER A 89 15.14 14.14 14.29
C SER A 89 13.77 14.14 14.96
N ASP A 90 12.75 13.59 14.27
CA ASP A 90 11.36 13.63 14.74
C ASP A 90 11.06 12.54 15.77
N LYS A 91 11.91 11.48 15.83
CA LYS A 91 11.79 10.36 16.78
C LYS A 91 10.42 9.70 16.72
N VAL A 92 9.98 9.35 15.49
CA VAL A 92 8.68 8.71 15.30
C VAL A 92 8.67 7.28 15.88
N ASP A 93 7.51 6.84 16.35
CA ASP A 93 7.29 5.50 16.88
C ASP A 93 7.10 4.46 15.76
N PHE A 94 6.45 4.88 14.68
CA PHE A 94 6.16 4.07 13.49
C PHE A 94 6.38 4.88 12.22
N ILE A 95 6.74 4.19 11.14
CA ILE A 95 6.74 4.75 9.79
C ILE A 95 5.68 4.01 8.97
N VAL A 96 4.84 4.76 8.24
CA VAL A 96 3.78 4.21 7.38
C VAL A 96 3.91 4.82 5.99
N GLY A 97 3.52 4.09 4.95
CA GLY A 97 3.41 4.65 3.60
C GLY A 97 4.17 3.88 2.54
N TYR A 98 4.92 4.62 1.74
CA TYR A 98 5.69 4.20 0.56
C TYR A 98 4.83 3.67 -0.58
N ILE A 99 4.74 4.45 -1.66
CA ILE A 99 4.09 4.02 -2.90
C ILE A 99 5.03 3.11 -3.71
N TRP A 100 6.31 3.51 -3.83
CA TRP A 100 7.24 2.97 -4.82
C TRP A 100 8.24 2.01 -4.20
N SER A 101 8.37 0.83 -4.82
CA SER A 101 9.28 -0.22 -4.33
C SER A 101 10.75 0.23 -4.28
N ASN A 102 11.20 1.04 -5.23
CA ASN A 102 12.57 1.58 -5.23
C ASN A 102 12.81 2.59 -4.11
N VAL A 103 11.78 3.38 -3.74
CA VAL A 103 11.85 4.32 -2.59
C VAL A 103 11.88 3.55 -1.28
N LEU A 104 11.00 2.54 -1.12
CA LEU A 104 11.02 1.67 0.07
C LEU A 104 12.37 0.97 0.23
N LEU A 105 12.90 0.34 -0.83
CA LEU A 105 14.18 -0.36 -0.79
C LEU A 105 15.35 0.53 -0.41
N ALA A 106 15.35 1.80 -0.84
CA ALA A 106 16.37 2.77 -0.45
C ALA A 106 16.26 3.18 1.04
N SER A 107 15.07 3.11 1.62
CA SER A 107 14.72 3.63 2.94
C SER A 107 14.70 2.58 4.04
N MET A 108 14.33 1.33 3.72
CA MET A 108 14.02 0.30 4.72
C MET A 108 15.16 -0.03 5.67
N LYS A 109 16.41 0.07 5.20
CA LYS A 109 17.58 -0.22 6.04
C LYS A 109 17.64 0.70 7.27
N SER A 110 17.36 1.99 7.09
CA SER A 110 17.33 2.96 8.20
C SER A 110 16.30 2.60 9.27
N ALA A 111 15.10 2.14 8.86
CA ALA A 111 14.07 1.69 9.78
C ALA A 111 14.48 0.41 10.54
N VAL A 112 15.07 -0.56 9.84
CA VAL A 112 15.54 -1.83 10.45
C VAL A 112 16.67 -1.58 11.44
N ASP A 113 17.69 -0.80 11.05
CA ASP A 113 18.86 -0.52 11.90
C ASP A 113 18.47 0.24 13.18
N SER A 114 17.50 1.16 13.08
CA SER A 114 16.98 1.93 14.22
C SER A 114 15.93 1.17 15.05
N LYS A 115 15.53 -0.02 14.61
CA LYS A 115 14.42 -0.79 15.21
C LYS A 115 13.10 -0.01 15.26
N THR A 116 12.85 0.82 14.24
CA THR A 116 11.59 1.53 14.04
C THR A 116 10.69 0.67 13.15
N PHE A 117 9.47 0.38 13.60
CA PHE A 117 8.53 -0.40 12.80
C PHE A 117 8.10 0.38 11.56
N LEU A 118 8.25 -0.25 10.40
CA LEU A 118 7.84 0.27 9.10
C LEU A 118 6.67 -0.57 8.59
N ILE A 119 5.54 0.08 8.33
CA ILE A 119 4.36 -0.53 7.72
C ILE A 119 4.24 0.02 6.31
N THR A 120 4.64 -0.79 5.31
CA THR A 120 4.40 -0.42 3.92
C THR A 120 2.94 -0.64 3.58
N SER A 121 2.28 0.41 3.10
CA SER A 121 0.87 0.35 2.73
C SER A 121 0.65 0.41 1.20
N ASN A 122 1.72 0.23 0.41
CA ASN A 122 1.63 -0.04 -1.02
C ASN A 122 2.84 -0.81 -1.56
N ALA A 123 4.06 -0.28 -1.42
CA ALA A 123 5.25 -0.91 -1.98
C ALA A 123 5.47 -2.32 -1.39
N GLY A 124 5.50 -3.34 -2.25
CA GLY A 124 5.67 -4.75 -1.86
C GLY A 124 6.78 -5.47 -2.64
N PRO A 125 8.02 -4.94 -2.72
CA PRO A 125 9.08 -5.61 -3.46
C PRO A 125 9.41 -6.98 -2.87
N HIS A 126 9.78 -7.95 -3.72
CA HIS A 126 10.04 -9.32 -3.29
C HIS A 126 11.10 -9.43 -2.19
N GLN A 127 12.03 -8.48 -2.12
CA GLN A 127 13.09 -8.47 -1.10
C GLN A 127 12.54 -8.45 0.33
N ILE A 128 11.50 -7.64 0.60
CA ILE A 128 10.90 -7.57 1.95
C ILE A 128 10.09 -8.81 2.32
N ALA A 129 9.66 -9.57 1.32
CA ALA A 129 8.95 -10.85 1.53
C ALA A 129 9.92 -12.02 1.68
N GLY A 130 11.12 -11.92 1.08
CA GLY A 130 12.15 -12.94 1.01
C GLY A 130 13.39 -12.60 1.84
N GLU A 131 14.54 -12.54 1.18
CA GLU A 131 15.88 -12.48 1.80
C GLU A 131 16.11 -11.27 2.74
N GLN A 132 15.39 -10.17 2.54
CA GLN A 132 15.50 -8.97 3.35
C GLN A 132 14.27 -8.76 4.25
N CYS A 133 13.52 -9.83 4.51
CA CYS A 133 12.45 -9.77 5.52
C CYS A 133 13.02 -9.37 6.89
N SER A 134 12.23 -8.67 7.68
CA SER A 134 12.68 -8.15 8.96
C SER A 134 11.54 -8.12 9.96
N PRO A 135 11.81 -8.38 11.26
CA PRO A 135 10.81 -8.23 12.32
C PRO A 135 10.27 -6.80 12.45
N PHE A 136 10.92 -5.82 11.82
CA PHE A 136 10.52 -4.42 11.84
C PHE A 136 9.78 -3.96 10.57
N ILE A 137 9.55 -4.85 9.58
CA ILE A 137 8.85 -4.53 8.34
C ILE A 137 7.55 -5.34 8.26
N PHE A 138 6.44 -4.64 8.06
CA PHE A 138 5.11 -5.20 7.83
C PHE A 138 4.51 -4.63 6.57
N SER A 139 3.71 -5.41 5.85
CA SER A 139 2.95 -4.94 4.69
C SER A 139 1.46 -5.04 4.98
N THR A 140 0.71 -3.97 4.74
CA THR A 140 -0.75 -4.02 4.68
C THR A 140 -1.26 -4.04 3.23
N SER A 141 -0.35 -4.15 2.26
CA SER A 141 -0.67 -4.23 0.83
C SER A 141 -0.57 -5.66 0.30
N TRP A 142 0.47 -5.96 -0.39
CA TRP A 142 0.77 -7.23 -1.06
C TRP A 142 2.28 -7.44 -1.16
N GLN A 143 2.69 -8.60 -1.66
CA GLN A 143 3.96 -8.76 -2.34
C GLN A 143 3.70 -8.56 -3.85
N ASN A 144 4.54 -7.83 -4.55
CA ASN A 144 4.30 -7.34 -5.92
C ASN A 144 3.87 -8.41 -6.93
N ASP A 145 4.35 -9.66 -6.79
CA ASP A 145 4.00 -10.76 -7.70
C ASP A 145 2.55 -11.24 -7.54
N GLN A 146 1.95 -11.13 -6.35
CA GLN A 146 0.70 -11.82 -6.01
C GLN A 146 -0.46 -11.44 -6.92
N THR A 147 -0.67 -10.15 -7.16
CA THR A 147 -1.76 -9.67 -8.03
C THR A 147 -1.59 -10.14 -9.47
N PRO A 148 -0.40 -9.98 -10.11
CA PRO A 148 -0.20 -10.50 -11.46
C PRO A 148 -0.16 -12.03 -11.52
N GLN A 149 0.20 -12.75 -10.46
CA GLN A 149 0.00 -14.21 -10.38
C GLN A 149 -1.47 -14.58 -10.51
N ALA A 150 -2.36 -13.87 -9.81
CA ALA A 150 -3.80 -14.06 -9.95
C ALA A 150 -4.24 -13.81 -11.41
N MET A 151 -3.73 -12.76 -12.06
CA MET A 151 -4.02 -12.51 -13.47
C MET A 151 -3.50 -13.63 -14.39
N GLY A 152 -2.31 -14.16 -14.13
CA GLY A 152 -1.79 -15.32 -14.87
C GLY A 152 -2.70 -16.55 -14.74
N HIS A 153 -3.24 -16.82 -13.55
CA HIS A 153 -4.27 -17.87 -13.35
C HIS A 153 -5.54 -17.58 -14.15
N TYR A 154 -6.02 -16.34 -14.14
CA TYR A 154 -7.20 -15.96 -14.90
C TYR A 154 -6.99 -16.08 -16.42
N MET A 155 -5.83 -15.69 -16.94
CA MET A 155 -5.49 -15.88 -18.35
C MET A 155 -5.51 -17.37 -18.75
N ASN A 156 -5.06 -18.29 -17.85
CA ASN A 156 -5.19 -19.74 -18.08
C ASN A 156 -6.65 -20.19 -18.13
N GLN A 157 -7.53 -19.67 -17.26
CA GLN A 157 -8.95 -19.96 -17.30
C GLN A 157 -9.62 -19.49 -18.59
N LYS A 158 -9.09 -18.42 -19.20
CA LYS A 158 -9.51 -17.90 -20.51
C LYS A 158 -8.83 -18.58 -21.69
N GLU A 159 -8.08 -19.67 -21.43
CA GLU A 159 -7.40 -20.47 -22.44
C GLU A 159 -6.41 -19.69 -23.32
N VAL A 160 -5.87 -18.57 -22.83
CA VAL A 160 -4.83 -17.79 -23.49
C VAL A 160 -3.62 -18.71 -23.71
N LYS A 161 -3.11 -18.81 -24.94
CA LYS A 161 -1.97 -19.66 -25.30
C LYS A 161 -0.66 -18.89 -25.40
N THR A 162 -0.74 -17.61 -25.82
CA THR A 162 0.43 -16.74 -26.00
C THR A 162 0.17 -15.36 -25.39
N ALA A 163 1.18 -14.81 -24.72
CA ALA A 163 1.08 -13.50 -24.11
C ALA A 163 2.31 -12.63 -24.39
N PHE A 164 2.10 -11.34 -24.55
CA PHE A 164 3.13 -10.31 -24.59
C PHE A 164 3.05 -9.47 -23.31
N LEU A 165 4.15 -9.28 -22.59
CA LEU A 165 4.17 -8.60 -21.31
C LEU A 165 4.80 -7.22 -21.43
N ILE A 166 4.17 -6.16 -20.85
CA ILE A 166 4.69 -4.79 -20.89
C ILE A 166 4.60 -4.18 -19.50
N GLY A 167 5.68 -3.55 -19.04
CA GLY A 167 5.71 -2.87 -17.74
C GLY A 167 6.87 -1.90 -17.58
N PRO A 168 6.88 -1.10 -16.51
CA PRO A 168 7.93 -0.12 -16.25
C PRO A 168 9.21 -0.77 -15.70
N ASN A 169 10.37 -0.26 -16.07
CA ASN A 169 11.67 -0.79 -15.66
C ASN A 169 12.08 -0.28 -14.27
N TYR A 170 11.46 -0.83 -13.23
CA TYR A 170 11.88 -0.66 -11.83
C TYR A 170 11.50 -1.92 -11.03
N ALA A 171 11.79 -1.98 -9.73
CA ALA A 171 11.61 -3.19 -8.94
C ALA A 171 10.20 -3.79 -9.07
N ALA A 172 9.15 -2.99 -8.85
CA ALA A 172 7.79 -3.50 -8.95
C ALA A 172 7.42 -3.93 -10.38
N GLY A 173 7.84 -3.19 -11.41
CA GLY A 173 7.53 -3.59 -12.80
C GLY A 173 8.11 -4.95 -13.15
N LYS A 174 9.35 -5.23 -12.73
CA LYS A 174 9.98 -6.54 -12.91
C LYS A 174 9.24 -7.64 -12.14
N ASP A 175 8.90 -7.37 -10.86
CA ASP A 175 8.13 -8.31 -10.05
C ASP A 175 6.76 -8.60 -10.69
N MET A 176 6.05 -7.57 -11.16
CA MET A 176 4.73 -7.72 -11.79
C MET A 176 4.77 -8.60 -13.05
N LEU A 177 5.75 -8.39 -13.94
CA LEU A 177 5.90 -9.26 -15.13
C LEU A 177 6.32 -10.67 -14.72
N GLY A 178 7.22 -10.80 -13.73
CA GLY A 178 7.63 -12.07 -13.15
C GLY A 178 6.47 -12.84 -12.50
N GLY A 179 5.53 -12.11 -11.87
CA GLY A 179 4.34 -12.68 -11.25
C GLY A 179 3.45 -13.40 -12.28
N VAL A 180 3.12 -12.73 -13.40
CA VAL A 180 2.38 -13.37 -14.50
C VAL A 180 3.16 -14.58 -15.02
N ALA A 181 4.46 -14.40 -15.32
CA ALA A 181 5.29 -15.47 -15.87
C ALA A 181 5.35 -16.72 -14.98
N SER A 182 5.19 -16.56 -13.66
CA SER A 182 5.26 -17.66 -12.69
C SER A 182 4.01 -18.55 -12.67
N THR A 183 2.86 -18.07 -13.14
CA THR A 183 1.58 -18.79 -13.07
C THR A 183 0.92 -19.00 -14.43
N PHE A 184 1.24 -18.19 -15.42
CA PHE A 184 0.75 -18.34 -16.78
C PHE A 184 1.35 -19.60 -17.43
N LYS A 185 0.48 -20.48 -17.92
CA LYS A 185 0.88 -21.77 -18.53
C LYS A 185 1.13 -21.69 -20.03
N GLY A 186 0.70 -20.59 -20.67
CA GLY A 186 0.96 -20.35 -22.08
C GLY A 186 2.38 -19.88 -22.33
N LYS A 187 2.70 -19.58 -23.59
CA LYS A 187 4.02 -19.09 -24.02
C LYS A 187 4.06 -17.55 -23.92
N ILE A 188 5.07 -17.02 -23.24
CA ILE A 188 5.41 -15.59 -23.31
C ILE A 188 6.20 -15.39 -24.61
N VAL A 189 5.61 -14.68 -25.58
CA VAL A 189 6.21 -14.46 -26.91
C VAL A 189 7.07 -13.20 -26.97
N GLY A 190 6.95 -12.31 -25.96
CA GLY A 190 7.79 -11.12 -25.82
C GLY A 190 7.55 -10.42 -24.50
N GLN A 191 8.53 -9.62 -24.10
CA GLN A 191 8.48 -8.81 -22.89
C GLN A 191 9.22 -7.49 -23.11
N GLU A 192 8.60 -6.38 -22.70
CA GLU A 192 9.19 -5.05 -22.76
C GLU A 192 9.17 -4.38 -21.38
N LEU A 193 10.30 -3.79 -21.03
CA LEU A 193 10.46 -2.96 -19.83
C LEU A 193 10.79 -1.53 -20.27
N THR A 194 9.83 -0.62 -20.07
CA THR A 194 9.95 0.77 -20.51
C THR A 194 10.69 1.64 -19.50
N LYS A 195 11.31 2.71 -19.95
CA LYS A 195 11.99 3.66 -19.06
C LYS A 195 10.98 4.28 -18.09
N TRP A 196 11.28 4.23 -16.81
CA TRP A 196 10.41 4.70 -15.74
C TRP A 196 11.10 5.81 -14.93
N PRO A 197 10.37 6.89 -14.56
CA PRO A 197 8.94 7.20 -14.83
C PRO A 197 8.68 8.01 -16.12
N ASP A 198 9.71 8.31 -16.89
CA ASP A 198 9.67 9.38 -17.89
C ASP A 198 8.99 8.98 -19.22
N GLN A 199 8.94 7.68 -19.54
CA GLN A 199 8.37 7.24 -20.81
C GLN A 199 6.84 7.21 -20.74
N LEU A 200 6.22 7.99 -21.59
CA LEU A 200 4.76 8.05 -21.77
C LEU A 200 4.32 7.78 -23.24
N ASP A 201 5.26 7.50 -24.11
CA ASP A 201 5.02 7.01 -25.47
C ASP A 201 5.33 5.51 -25.53
N PHE A 202 4.32 4.70 -25.81
CA PHE A 202 4.36 3.25 -25.86
C PHE A 202 4.17 2.70 -27.27
N SER A 203 4.25 3.56 -28.29
CA SER A 203 3.99 3.18 -29.68
C SER A 203 4.93 2.07 -30.18
N ALA A 204 6.20 2.11 -29.77
CA ALA A 204 7.19 1.11 -30.15
C ALA A 204 6.88 -0.27 -29.52
N GLU A 205 6.53 -0.31 -28.22
CA GLU A 205 6.18 -1.54 -27.51
C GLU A 205 4.88 -2.15 -28.04
N LEU A 206 3.88 -1.30 -28.34
CA LEU A 206 2.62 -1.72 -28.95
C LEU A 206 2.82 -2.26 -30.37
N ALA A 207 3.71 -1.64 -31.16
CA ALA A 207 4.06 -2.15 -32.49
C ALA A 207 4.76 -3.52 -32.44
N LYS A 208 5.67 -3.73 -31.47
CA LYS A 208 6.30 -5.03 -31.21
C LYS A 208 5.26 -6.08 -30.81
N ALA A 209 4.38 -5.75 -29.83
CA ALA A 209 3.32 -6.65 -29.43
C ALA A 209 2.41 -7.03 -30.60
N LYS A 210 2.06 -6.07 -31.48
CA LYS A 210 1.27 -6.31 -32.70
C LYS A 210 1.98 -7.24 -33.67
N ALA A 211 3.30 -7.11 -33.84
CA ALA A 211 4.10 -7.94 -34.74
C ALA A 211 4.17 -9.40 -34.27
N GLU A 212 4.27 -9.65 -32.97
CA GLU A 212 4.29 -10.98 -32.37
C GLU A 212 2.92 -11.70 -32.40
N LYS A 213 1.83 -10.97 -32.60
CA LYS A 213 0.45 -11.49 -32.68
C LYS A 213 0.09 -12.41 -31.51
N PRO A 214 0.27 -12.01 -30.26
CA PRO A 214 -0.10 -12.82 -29.12
C PRO A 214 -1.63 -12.92 -29.00
N ASP A 215 -2.10 -13.96 -28.29
CA ASP A 215 -3.52 -14.06 -27.92
C ASP A 215 -3.94 -12.99 -26.91
N ALA A 216 -2.97 -12.46 -26.12
CA ALA A 216 -3.22 -11.42 -25.12
C ALA A 216 -1.98 -10.56 -24.85
N ILE A 217 -2.23 -9.33 -24.39
CA ILE A 217 -1.21 -8.46 -23.81
C ILE A 217 -1.50 -8.35 -22.31
N PHE A 218 -0.49 -8.52 -21.46
CA PHE A 218 -0.55 -8.13 -20.06
C PHE A 218 0.21 -6.83 -19.84
N VAL A 219 -0.38 -5.90 -19.07
CA VAL A 219 0.24 -4.62 -18.77
C VAL A 219 0.14 -4.25 -17.30
N PHE A 220 1.20 -3.61 -16.81
CA PHE A 220 1.21 -2.92 -15.52
C PHE A 220 1.77 -1.51 -15.70
N TYR A 221 0.93 -0.50 -15.52
CA TYR A 221 1.34 0.91 -15.40
C TYR A 221 0.38 1.63 -14.45
N PRO A 222 0.87 2.15 -13.30
CA PRO A 222 0.03 2.91 -12.38
C PRO A 222 -0.16 4.38 -12.83
N GLY A 223 -1.27 4.98 -12.44
CA GLY A 223 -1.56 6.39 -12.57
C GLY A 223 -1.53 6.90 -14.02
N LYS A 224 -0.88 8.05 -14.28
CA LYS A 224 -0.87 8.71 -15.59
C LYS A 224 -0.33 7.81 -16.72
N ALA A 225 0.67 6.98 -16.44
CA ALA A 225 1.24 6.06 -17.43
C ALA A 225 0.20 5.03 -17.90
N GLY A 226 -0.63 4.51 -16.98
CA GLY A 226 -1.75 3.61 -17.31
C GLY A 226 -2.81 4.29 -18.19
N VAL A 227 -3.14 5.55 -17.91
CA VAL A 227 -4.06 6.33 -18.75
C VAL A 227 -3.51 6.49 -20.16
N GLN A 228 -2.23 6.86 -20.30
CA GLN A 228 -1.57 7.01 -21.60
C GLN A 228 -1.47 5.69 -22.35
N PHE A 229 -1.12 4.59 -21.64
CA PHE A 229 -1.03 3.28 -22.27
C PHE A 229 -2.38 2.83 -22.86
N LEU A 230 -3.48 2.93 -22.11
CA LEU A 230 -4.81 2.55 -22.59
C LEU A 230 -5.21 3.38 -23.82
N SER A 231 -4.93 4.68 -23.81
CA SER A 231 -5.20 5.57 -24.94
C SER A 231 -4.45 5.12 -26.19
N GLN A 232 -3.15 4.85 -26.09
CA GLN A 232 -2.31 4.43 -27.20
C GLN A 232 -2.62 3.00 -27.66
N TYR A 233 -2.96 2.09 -26.73
CA TYR A 233 -3.45 0.76 -27.08
C TYR A 233 -4.71 0.82 -27.95
N ALA A 234 -5.65 1.70 -27.64
CA ALA A 234 -6.83 1.90 -28.47
C ALA A 234 -6.48 2.55 -29.84
N GLN A 235 -5.63 3.59 -29.83
CA GLN A 235 -5.20 4.30 -31.04
C GLN A 235 -4.39 3.43 -32.00
N SER A 236 -3.61 2.46 -31.49
CA SER A 236 -2.85 1.49 -32.31
C SER A 236 -3.73 0.48 -33.05
N GLY A 237 -5.04 0.49 -32.77
CA GLY A 237 -6.00 -0.47 -33.33
C GLY A 237 -5.93 -1.86 -32.72
N LEU A 238 -5.23 -2.02 -31.58
CA LEU A 238 -5.17 -3.31 -30.87
C LEU A 238 -6.42 -3.59 -30.04
N LYS A 239 -7.10 -2.54 -29.54
CA LYS A 239 -8.35 -2.72 -28.80
C LYS A 239 -9.41 -3.39 -29.70
N GLY A 240 -9.93 -4.54 -29.22
CA GLY A 240 -10.86 -5.39 -29.97
C GLY A 240 -10.18 -6.41 -30.89
N GLN A 241 -8.86 -6.39 -31.04
CA GLN A 241 -8.10 -7.38 -31.82
C GLN A 241 -7.28 -8.30 -30.91
N ILE A 242 -6.52 -7.75 -29.96
CA ILE A 242 -5.71 -8.48 -29.00
C ILE A 242 -6.14 -8.08 -27.60
N PRO A 243 -6.79 -8.95 -26.80
CA PRO A 243 -7.25 -8.64 -25.45
C PRO A 243 -6.13 -8.12 -24.55
N LEU A 244 -6.47 -7.12 -23.72
CA LEU A 244 -5.59 -6.55 -22.72
C LEU A 244 -5.98 -7.05 -21.33
N TYR A 245 -5.03 -7.53 -20.55
CA TYR A 245 -5.16 -7.93 -19.15
C TYR A 245 -4.28 -7.04 -18.28
N THR A 246 -4.76 -6.66 -17.11
CA THR A 246 -4.06 -5.66 -16.30
C THR A 246 -3.94 -6.06 -14.82
N ALA A 247 -2.93 -5.50 -14.15
CA ALA A 247 -2.88 -5.38 -12.71
C ALA A 247 -2.61 -3.90 -12.38
N PHE A 248 -3.44 -3.28 -11.52
CA PHE A 248 -3.27 -1.90 -11.05
C PHE A 248 -3.21 -0.80 -12.12
N THR A 249 -3.53 -1.09 -13.38
CA THR A 249 -3.52 -0.12 -14.47
C THR A 249 -4.86 0.62 -14.61
N ILE A 250 -5.91 -0.04 -14.14
CA ILE A 250 -7.26 0.53 -14.06
C ILE A 250 -7.68 0.48 -12.59
N ASP A 251 -7.89 1.64 -12.01
CA ASP A 251 -8.26 1.85 -10.62
C ASP A 251 -9.24 3.03 -10.47
N GLU A 252 -9.77 3.26 -9.30
CA GLU A 252 -10.73 4.33 -9.02
C GLU A 252 -10.15 5.73 -9.28
N LEU A 253 -8.82 5.91 -9.20
CA LEU A 253 -8.15 7.20 -9.43
C LEU A 253 -7.93 7.47 -10.92
N SER A 254 -7.65 6.43 -11.71
CA SER A 254 -7.37 6.52 -13.14
C SER A 254 -8.63 6.40 -14.01
N LEU A 255 -9.63 5.66 -13.56
CA LEU A 255 -10.87 5.37 -14.29
C LEU A 255 -11.62 6.63 -14.81
N PRO A 256 -11.72 7.75 -14.06
CA PRO A 256 -12.35 8.97 -14.54
C PRO A 256 -11.69 9.58 -15.81
N LEU A 257 -10.40 9.28 -16.03
CA LEU A 257 -9.64 9.72 -17.20
C LEU A 257 -9.65 8.66 -18.32
N GLN A 258 -9.75 7.38 -17.97
CA GLN A 258 -9.75 6.25 -18.91
C GLN A 258 -11.12 6.01 -19.55
N LYS A 259 -12.21 6.20 -18.81
CA LYS A 259 -13.61 6.14 -19.30
C LYS A 259 -13.88 4.91 -20.18
N ASP A 260 -14.42 5.12 -21.38
CA ASP A 260 -14.75 4.06 -22.34
C ASP A 260 -13.53 3.21 -22.77
N LEU A 261 -12.31 3.72 -22.59
CA LEU A 261 -11.09 2.96 -22.88
C LEU A 261 -10.90 1.77 -21.92
N ALA A 262 -11.38 1.90 -20.69
CA ALA A 262 -11.29 0.85 -19.67
C ALA A 262 -12.37 -0.24 -19.81
N LEU A 263 -13.46 0.01 -20.55
CA LEU A 263 -14.54 -0.94 -20.71
C LEU A 263 -14.05 -2.24 -21.37
N GLY A 264 -14.43 -3.39 -20.76
CA GLY A 264 -14.04 -4.72 -21.23
C GLY A 264 -12.57 -5.08 -21.03
N VAL A 265 -11.83 -4.34 -20.21
CA VAL A 265 -10.45 -4.65 -19.85
C VAL A 265 -10.45 -5.22 -18.43
N PRO A 266 -10.18 -6.53 -18.26
CA PRO A 266 -10.10 -7.15 -16.94
C PRO A 266 -8.86 -6.69 -16.16
N GLY A 267 -9.05 -6.42 -14.88
CA GLY A 267 -8.01 -6.05 -13.93
C GLY A 267 -8.01 -6.97 -12.71
N ALA A 268 -6.83 -7.30 -12.19
CA ALA A 268 -6.71 -7.99 -10.91
C ALA A 268 -6.34 -7.03 -9.79
N GLN A 269 -6.96 -7.20 -8.61
CA GLN A 269 -6.66 -6.42 -7.39
C GLN A 269 -6.93 -7.25 -6.12
N GLU A 270 -6.32 -6.86 -5.01
CA GLU A 270 -6.51 -7.48 -3.69
C GLU A 270 -7.66 -6.85 -2.88
N TRP A 271 -8.14 -5.70 -3.32
CA TRP A 271 -9.28 -5.00 -2.73
C TRP A 271 -10.16 -4.41 -3.84
N VAL A 272 -11.45 -4.43 -3.61
CA VAL A 272 -12.46 -3.81 -4.48
C VAL A 272 -13.48 -3.07 -3.61
N ASN A 273 -14.00 -1.97 -4.16
CA ASN A 273 -14.86 -1.05 -3.40
C ASN A 273 -16.21 -1.66 -2.99
N ASP A 274 -16.67 -2.70 -3.68
CA ASP A 274 -17.96 -3.37 -3.45
C ASP A 274 -17.83 -4.65 -2.60
N LEU A 275 -16.73 -4.88 -1.88
CA LEU A 275 -16.62 -5.96 -0.90
C LEU A 275 -17.77 -5.89 0.13
N PRO A 276 -18.43 -7.01 0.41
CA PRO A 276 -19.71 -7.00 1.11
C PRO A 276 -19.62 -6.82 2.64
N ASN A 277 -18.41 -6.76 3.22
CA ASN A 277 -18.24 -6.64 4.66
C ASN A 277 -18.54 -5.21 5.16
N GLU A 278 -19.06 -5.10 6.39
CA GLU A 278 -19.53 -3.84 6.97
C GLU A 278 -18.40 -2.80 7.16
N THR A 279 -17.18 -3.25 7.43
CA THR A 279 -16.02 -2.36 7.59
C THR A 279 -15.72 -1.66 6.25
N ASN A 280 -15.76 -2.41 5.14
CA ASN A 280 -15.56 -1.86 3.80
C ASN A 280 -16.68 -0.89 3.40
N LYS A 281 -17.93 -1.29 3.59
CA LYS A 281 -19.09 -0.42 3.28
C LYS A 281 -18.99 0.91 4.03
N LYS A 282 -18.65 0.87 5.33
CA LYS A 282 -18.45 2.06 6.14
C LYS A 282 -17.29 2.91 5.63
N PHE A 283 -16.14 2.30 5.36
CA PHE A 283 -14.94 2.98 4.83
C PHE A 283 -15.27 3.74 3.54
N VAL A 284 -15.86 3.05 2.55
CA VAL A 284 -16.20 3.64 1.25
C VAL A 284 -17.21 4.78 1.39
N ALA A 285 -18.29 4.57 2.18
CA ALA A 285 -19.32 5.57 2.37
C ALA A 285 -18.78 6.83 3.08
N ASP A 286 -18.02 6.65 4.16
CA ASP A 286 -17.49 7.77 4.94
C ASP A 286 -16.36 8.51 4.18
N TYR A 287 -15.58 7.81 3.36
CA TYR A 287 -14.59 8.43 2.48
C TYR A 287 -15.27 9.36 1.46
N ILE A 288 -16.28 8.88 0.76
CA ILE A 288 -17.04 9.68 -0.23
C ILE A 288 -17.71 10.88 0.44
N LYS A 289 -18.25 10.68 1.64
CA LYS A 289 -18.88 11.76 2.41
C LYS A 289 -17.88 12.84 2.84
N LYS A 290 -16.67 12.42 3.28
CA LYS A 290 -15.64 13.35 3.78
C LYS A 290 -14.92 14.06 2.64
N TYR A 291 -14.76 13.39 1.49
CA TYR A 291 -14.06 13.90 0.32
C TYR A 291 -14.96 13.90 -0.92
N PRO A 292 -15.90 14.86 -1.03
CA PRO A 292 -16.86 14.92 -2.15
C PRO A 292 -16.17 14.93 -3.50
N GLY A 293 -16.67 14.10 -4.43
CA GLY A 293 -16.12 13.94 -5.77
C GLY A 293 -14.94 12.98 -5.88
N LEU A 294 -14.44 12.44 -4.75
CA LEU A 294 -13.40 11.42 -4.73
C LEU A 294 -13.99 10.05 -4.35
N ARG A 295 -13.34 8.99 -4.81
CA ARG A 295 -13.58 7.60 -4.39
C ARG A 295 -12.29 7.01 -3.85
N PRO A 296 -12.33 6.20 -2.79
CA PRO A 296 -11.14 5.53 -2.31
C PRO A 296 -10.72 4.46 -3.32
N SER A 297 -9.42 4.27 -3.47
CA SER A 297 -8.84 3.18 -4.23
C SER A 297 -8.24 2.12 -3.31
N PHE A 298 -7.68 1.05 -3.90
CA PHE A 298 -6.92 0.06 -3.14
C PHE A 298 -5.72 0.69 -2.40
N TYR A 299 -5.09 1.77 -2.93
CA TYR A 299 -4.03 2.50 -2.21
C TYR A 299 -4.54 3.07 -0.88
N GLY A 300 -5.73 3.66 -0.92
CA GLY A 300 -6.38 4.18 0.28
C GLY A 300 -6.83 3.07 1.23
N ALA A 301 -7.46 2.02 0.71
CA ALA A 301 -8.01 0.92 1.49
C ALA A 301 -6.93 0.23 2.37
N GLN A 302 -5.79 -0.12 1.78
CA GLN A 302 -4.68 -0.74 2.50
C GLN A 302 -3.97 0.22 3.47
N THR A 303 -4.03 1.53 3.20
CA THR A 303 -3.50 2.56 4.10
C THR A 303 -4.44 2.81 5.29
N TYR A 304 -5.75 2.70 5.08
CA TYR A 304 -6.73 2.67 6.17
C TYR A 304 -6.47 1.48 7.10
N ASP A 305 -6.19 0.30 6.54
CA ASP A 305 -5.82 -0.89 7.31
C ASP A 305 -4.49 -0.71 8.05
N ALA A 306 -3.51 0.00 7.48
CA ALA A 306 -2.25 0.29 8.15
C ALA A 306 -2.44 1.13 9.43
N ALA A 307 -3.32 2.14 9.40
CA ALA A 307 -3.66 2.92 10.57
C ALA A 307 -4.31 2.03 11.66
N ASN A 308 -5.23 1.15 11.27
CA ASN A 308 -5.91 0.23 12.19
C ASN A 308 -4.96 -0.81 12.77
N LEU A 309 -4.01 -1.33 11.98
CA LEU A 309 -2.96 -2.24 12.43
C LEU A 309 -2.11 -1.58 13.52
N VAL A 310 -1.60 -0.36 13.27
CA VAL A 310 -0.82 0.39 14.26
C VAL A 310 -1.64 0.63 15.52
N ALA A 311 -2.90 1.06 15.38
CA ALA A 311 -3.79 1.30 16.52
C ALA A 311 -4.00 0.04 17.36
N SER A 312 -4.17 -1.12 16.73
CA SER A 312 -4.32 -2.40 17.43
C SER A 312 -3.08 -2.76 18.24
N ALA A 313 -1.89 -2.54 17.69
CA ALA A 313 -0.63 -2.81 18.38
C ALA A 313 -0.40 -1.85 19.57
N VAL A 314 -0.70 -0.55 19.38
CA VAL A 314 -0.62 0.44 20.47
C VAL A 314 -1.61 0.11 21.59
N ALA A 315 -2.83 -0.30 21.26
CA ALA A 315 -3.82 -0.70 22.25
C ALA A 315 -3.39 -1.96 23.02
N ALA A 316 -2.90 -2.98 22.32
CA ALA A 316 -2.45 -4.24 22.94
C ALA A 316 -1.27 -4.04 23.89
N THR A 317 -0.35 -3.12 23.58
CA THR A 317 0.80 -2.76 24.41
C THR A 317 0.50 -1.67 25.44
N LYS A 318 -0.77 -1.19 25.50
CA LYS A 318 -1.19 -0.08 26.38
C LYS A 318 -0.30 1.16 26.23
N GLY A 319 0.16 1.42 24.99
CA GLY A 319 1.06 2.54 24.66
C GLY A 319 2.53 2.36 25.08
N ASN A 320 2.92 1.20 25.61
CA ASN A 320 4.33 0.89 25.88
C ASN A 320 5.03 0.43 24.59
N LEU A 321 5.62 1.35 23.85
CA LEU A 321 6.31 1.09 22.57
C LEU A 321 7.80 0.84 22.73
N SER A 322 8.33 0.88 23.97
CA SER A 322 9.75 0.56 24.25
C SER A 322 10.03 -0.95 24.22
N ASP A 323 9.04 -1.77 24.56
CA ASP A 323 9.12 -3.23 24.41
C ASP A 323 8.84 -3.62 22.95
N LYS A 324 9.91 -3.61 22.14
CA LYS A 324 9.81 -3.90 20.70
C LYS A 324 9.28 -5.31 20.41
N ALA A 325 9.58 -6.30 21.26
CA ALA A 325 9.08 -7.66 21.08
C ALA A 325 7.56 -7.74 21.32
N ALA A 326 7.04 -7.04 22.34
CA ALA A 326 5.60 -6.97 22.56
C ALA A 326 4.88 -6.23 21.42
N VAL A 327 5.46 -5.15 20.89
CA VAL A 327 4.91 -4.41 19.75
C VAL A 327 4.89 -5.28 18.50
N GLN A 328 5.99 -5.98 18.18
CA GLN A 328 6.07 -6.91 17.06
C GLN A 328 4.97 -7.96 17.14
N LYS A 329 4.86 -8.65 18.27
CA LYS A 329 3.84 -9.69 18.47
C LYS A 329 2.41 -9.14 18.35
N ALA A 330 2.19 -7.91 18.77
CA ALA A 330 0.89 -7.25 18.61
C ALA A 330 0.58 -6.90 17.14
N LEU A 331 1.58 -6.46 16.37
CA LEU A 331 1.46 -6.24 14.91
C LEU A 331 1.19 -7.56 14.18
N GLU A 332 1.93 -8.63 14.50
CA GLU A 332 1.75 -9.97 13.91
C GLU A 332 0.34 -10.51 14.14
N LYS A 333 -0.24 -10.27 15.32
CA LYS A 333 -1.61 -10.68 15.65
C LYS A 333 -2.65 -10.01 14.79
N ALA A 334 -2.38 -8.78 14.30
CA ALA A 334 -3.25 -7.99 13.44
C ALA A 334 -4.71 -7.93 13.95
N ASP A 335 -4.91 -7.58 15.22
CA ASP A 335 -6.21 -7.60 15.90
C ASP A 335 -7.04 -6.36 15.57
N PHE A 336 -7.46 -6.25 14.32
CA PHE A 336 -8.30 -5.16 13.81
C PHE A 336 -9.30 -5.67 12.76
N LYS A 337 -10.31 -4.85 12.46
CA LYS A 337 -11.29 -5.14 11.41
C LYS A 337 -10.81 -4.53 10.09
N SER A 338 -10.34 -5.35 9.17
CA SER A 338 -9.88 -4.92 7.85
C SER A 338 -11.04 -4.62 6.91
N VAL A 339 -10.84 -3.65 6.02
CA VAL A 339 -11.75 -3.39 4.88
C VAL A 339 -11.80 -4.56 3.90
N ARG A 340 -10.79 -5.44 3.93
CA ARG A 340 -10.76 -6.69 3.15
C ARG A 340 -11.49 -7.86 3.80
N GLY A 341 -12.05 -7.66 5.01
CA GLY A 341 -12.67 -8.70 5.82
C GLY A 341 -11.64 -9.44 6.67
N LYS A 342 -11.46 -10.74 6.45
CA LYS A 342 -10.45 -11.53 7.16
C LYS A 342 -9.04 -11.07 6.75
N PHE A 343 -8.24 -10.66 7.74
CA PHE A 343 -6.87 -10.25 7.55
C PHE A 343 -5.93 -11.06 8.46
N ARG A 344 -4.83 -11.54 7.92
CA ARG A 344 -3.75 -12.18 8.68
C ARG A 344 -2.44 -12.09 7.92
N PHE A 345 -1.36 -12.07 8.65
CA PHE A 345 -0.03 -12.15 8.08
C PHE A 345 0.43 -13.60 7.87
N ASN A 346 1.28 -13.79 6.87
CA ASN A 346 2.19 -14.92 6.79
C ASN A 346 3.40 -14.68 7.71
N THR A 347 4.26 -15.67 7.89
CA THR A 347 5.44 -15.60 8.77
C THR A 347 6.48 -14.55 8.39
N ASN A 348 6.41 -14.03 7.17
CA ASN A 348 7.25 -12.94 6.65
C ASN A 348 6.55 -11.56 6.68
N HIS A 349 5.47 -11.41 7.41
CA HIS A 349 4.67 -10.18 7.57
C HIS A 349 4.05 -9.65 6.27
N ILE A 350 3.86 -10.52 5.27
CA ILE A 350 3.08 -10.24 4.07
C ILE A 350 1.66 -10.78 4.28
N PRO A 351 0.59 -10.08 3.86
CA PRO A 351 -0.77 -10.55 4.02
C PRO A 351 -1.05 -11.83 3.24
N ILE A 352 -1.80 -12.74 3.86
CA ILE A 352 -2.49 -13.84 3.18
C ILE A 352 -3.87 -13.32 2.84
N GLN A 353 -4.19 -13.24 1.53
CA GLN A 353 -5.38 -12.53 1.07
C GLN A 353 -5.94 -13.06 -0.24
N ASN A 354 -7.17 -12.63 -0.53
CA ASN A 354 -7.84 -12.92 -1.79
C ASN A 354 -7.43 -11.93 -2.88
N PHE A 355 -7.52 -12.37 -4.13
CA PHE A 355 -7.38 -11.51 -5.31
C PHE A 355 -8.61 -11.61 -6.18
N TYR A 356 -9.10 -10.47 -6.62
CA TYR A 356 -10.36 -10.30 -7.32
C TYR A 356 -10.13 -9.88 -8.77
N LEU A 357 -11.01 -10.34 -9.63
CA LEU A 357 -11.18 -9.80 -10.96
C LEU A 357 -12.18 -8.65 -10.89
N GLN A 358 -11.81 -7.52 -11.47
CA GLN A 358 -12.68 -6.38 -11.64
C GLN A 358 -12.74 -5.93 -13.10
N GLU A 359 -13.84 -5.30 -13.46
CA GLU A 359 -14.04 -4.66 -14.76
C GLU A 359 -14.70 -3.29 -14.59
N ALA A 360 -14.34 -2.37 -15.49
CA ALA A 360 -15.01 -1.09 -15.60
C ALA A 360 -16.37 -1.27 -16.29
N VAL A 361 -17.41 -0.70 -15.67
CA VAL A 361 -18.78 -0.67 -16.21
C VAL A 361 -19.37 0.71 -16.05
N LYS A 362 -20.47 0.99 -16.76
CA LYS A 362 -21.30 2.18 -16.49
C LYS A 362 -22.39 1.80 -15.51
N ASP A 363 -22.53 2.60 -14.44
CA ASP A 363 -23.65 2.45 -13.50
C ASP A 363 -24.97 3.00 -14.11
N GLN A 364 -26.04 2.98 -13.31
CA GLN A 364 -27.38 3.43 -13.76
C GLN A 364 -27.42 4.92 -14.11
N ASP A 365 -26.51 5.71 -13.53
CA ASP A 365 -26.37 7.16 -13.78
C ASP A 365 -25.39 7.46 -14.91
N GLY A 366 -24.81 6.44 -15.54
CA GLY A 366 -23.84 6.54 -16.63
C GLY A 366 -22.39 6.83 -16.16
N ASN A 367 -22.10 6.78 -14.85
CA ASN A 367 -20.75 6.96 -14.33
C ASN A 367 -19.93 5.68 -14.54
N PHE A 368 -18.64 5.84 -14.80
CA PHE A 368 -17.71 4.72 -14.83
C PHE A 368 -17.37 4.28 -13.41
N VAL A 369 -17.60 3.01 -13.13
CA VAL A 369 -17.30 2.38 -11.84
C VAL A 369 -16.63 1.03 -12.04
N LEU A 370 -15.84 0.61 -11.08
CA LEU A 370 -15.28 -0.74 -11.05
C LEU A 370 -16.26 -1.68 -10.35
N LYS A 371 -16.42 -2.87 -10.91
CA LYS A 371 -17.24 -3.93 -10.36
C LYS A 371 -16.45 -5.22 -10.23
N THR A 372 -16.63 -5.89 -9.09
CA THR A 372 -16.09 -7.23 -8.89
C THR A 372 -16.84 -8.22 -9.79
N VAL A 373 -16.06 -8.97 -10.56
CA VAL A 373 -16.57 -10.03 -11.45
C VAL A 373 -16.44 -11.39 -10.79
N ALA A 374 -15.29 -11.65 -10.15
CA ALA A 374 -15.01 -12.94 -9.51
C ALA A 374 -13.88 -12.81 -8.48
N THR A 375 -13.78 -13.78 -7.58
CA THR A 375 -12.54 -14.06 -6.85
C THR A 375 -11.69 -14.98 -7.72
N ILE A 376 -10.46 -14.55 -8.05
CA ILE A 376 -9.55 -15.34 -8.88
C ILE A 376 -8.79 -16.36 -8.03
N VAL A 377 -8.26 -15.88 -6.89
CA VAL A 377 -7.49 -16.71 -5.95
C VAL A 377 -7.92 -16.35 -4.53
N GLU A 378 -8.15 -17.37 -3.71
CA GLU A 378 -8.46 -17.21 -2.29
C GLU A 378 -7.23 -17.54 -1.44
N GLU A 379 -7.08 -16.82 -0.32
CA GLU A 379 -6.04 -17.03 0.69
C GLU A 379 -4.62 -17.23 0.08
N ASN A 380 -4.30 -16.44 -0.95
CA ASN A 380 -2.99 -16.50 -1.60
C ASN A 380 -1.88 -16.16 -0.62
N GLN A 381 -0.82 -16.93 -0.66
CA GLN A 381 0.43 -16.71 0.08
C GLN A 381 1.53 -16.34 -0.93
N ASP A 382 2.38 -15.39 -0.54
CA ASP A 382 3.49 -15.03 -1.40
C ASP A 382 4.50 -16.18 -1.53
N ARG A 383 5.15 -16.28 -2.70
CA ARG A 383 6.09 -17.36 -3.00
C ARG A 383 7.48 -17.20 -2.39
N PHE A 384 7.78 -16.02 -1.81
CA PHE A 384 9.10 -15.71 -1.25
C PHE A 384 9.20 -16.02 0.24
N VAL A 385 8.09 -16.42 0.89
CA VAL A 385 8.07 -16.74 2.32
C VAL A 385 9.13 -17.76 2.74
N THR A 386 9.46 -18.73 1.88
CA THR A 386 10.50 -19.73 2.14
C THR A 386 11.93 -19.18 2.13
N GLN A 387 12.13 -17.98 1.59
CA GLN A 387 13.41 -17.27 1.56
C GLN A 387 13.57 -16.32 2.75
N CYS A 388 12.53 -16.15 3.54
CA CYS A 388 12.55 -15.32 4.75
C CYS A 388 13.09 -16.12 5.92
N HIS A 389 14.15 -15.63 6.52
CA HIS A 389 14.85 -16.28 7.65
C HIS A 389 14.59 -15.59 9.00
N MET A 390 13.49 -14.83 9.13
CA MET A 390 13.08 -14.28 10.45
C MET A 390 12.85 -15.43 11.43
N LYS A 391 13.43 -15.28 12.62
CA LYS A 391 13.28 -16.21 13.74
C LYS A 391 12.43 -15.60 14.84
#